data_3fcfdec83b24b809c6c85e3e8aa1f22b
#
_entry.id   3fcfdec83b24b809c6c85e3e8aa1f22b
#
_cell.length_a   1.000
_cell.length_b   1.000
_cell.length_c   1.000
_cell.angle_alpha   90.00
_cell.angle_beta   90.00
_cell.angle_gamma   90.00
#
_symmetry.space_group_name_H-M   'P 1'
#
loop_
_entity.id
_entity.type
_entity.pdbx_description
1 polymer ?
#
loop_
_entity_poly.entity_id
_entity_poly.type
_entity_poly.pdbx_seq_one_letter_code
_entity_poly.pdbx_strand_id
1 'polypeptide(L)'
;MQELELKYGCNPNQKPARVYMEKGNLPFAILNGKPGYINLLDAMNSWQLVQELKEATKLPAAASFKHVSPAGAAVAVPLSDTLKQAYFVEGVELSPVATAYIRARGADRMSSYGDFVALSDPCDAQTASFLQREVSDGIIAPAYSEAALEILKTKRKGSYLVIQMNPSYVPPERETKTAFGVTFEQKRNDVAITEDCLKDVATKNKELPEDAKRDLLLSLITLKYTQSNSVCYAKDGQAIGIGAGQQSRVHCTRLAGNKADVWYLRQSPQVLSLPFKSDVRRPERDNAIDVYLSDECMDLLGTDEWKRLFKEKPPLFLPEEKAAWLKTQTGVSLGSDAFFPFGDNIERAHKSGVSYVAQSGGSIRDDNVIETADKHGMFMALTHIRLFHH
;
A
#
# COMPACT_ATOMS: atom_id res chain seq x y z
N MET A 1 -18.24 -12.71 -27.29
CA MET A 1 -17.00 -12.70 -26.46
C MET A 1 -16.24 -11.47 -26.83
N GLN A 2 -16.01 -10.56 -25.88
CA GLN A 2 -15.11 -9.42 -26.12
C GLN A 2 -13.73 -9.82 -25.62
N GLU A 3 -12.72 -9.65 -26.47
CA GLU A 3 -11.33 -9.93 -26.13
C GLU A 3 -10.44 -8.73 -26.44
N LEU A 4 -9.34 -8.64 -25.72
CA LEU A 4 -8.28 -7.66 -25.92
C LEU A 4 -6.96 -8.42 -26.11
N GLU A 5 -6.40 -8.34 -27.31
CA GLU A 5 -5.09 -8.91 -27.60
C GLU A 5 -4.00 -8.11 -26.91
N LEU A 6 -3.05 -8.82 -26.29
CA LEU A 6 -1.91 -8.23 -25.60
C LEU A 6 -0.60 -8.52 -26.36
N LYS A 7 0.35 -7.62 -26.22
CA LYS A 7 1.65 -7.76 -26.87
C LYS A 7 2.40 -9.04 -26.47
N TYR A 8 2.25 -9.43 -25.18
CA TYR A 8 2.77 -10.68 -24.57
C TYR A 8 2.13 -10.86 -23.18
N GLY A 9 2.31 -11.99 -22.55
CA GLY A 9 1.86 -12.31 -21.20
C GLY A 9 2.73 -11.64 -20.11
N CYS A 10 3.06 -12.39 -19.05
CA CYS A 10 3.97 -11.87 -18.01
C CYS A 10 5.38 -11.55 -18.57
N ASN A 11 5.84 -12.33 -19.52
CA ASN A 11 7.18 -12.19 -20.13
C ASN A 11 7.09 -12.06 -21.65
N PRO A 12 8.07 -11.40 -22.31
CA PRO A 12 8.07 -11.16 -23.76
C PRO A 12 7.98 -12.41 -24.63
N ASN A 13 8.43 -13.56 -24.14
CA ASN A 13 8.37 -14.87 -24.82
C ASN A 13 7.00 -15.56 -24.70
N GLN A 14 6.11 -15.08 -23.80
CA GLN A 14 4.79 -15.68 -23.59
C GLN A 14 3.78 -15.08 -24.58
N LYS A 15 3.77 -15.64 -25.79
CA LYS A 15 2.86 -15.26 -26.89
C LYS A 15 2.21 -16.51 -27.50
N PRO A 16 0.95 -16.40 -27.95
CA PRO A 16 0.05 -15.22 -27.89
C PRO A 16 -0.44 -14.93 -26.46
N ALA A 17 -0.92 -13.69 -26.23
CA ALA A 17 -1.52 -13.29 -24.96
C ALA A 17 -2.77 -12.45 -25.20
N ARG A 18 -3.81 -12.69 -24.42
CA ARG A 18 -5.08 -11.96 -24.49
C ARG A 18 -5.78 -11.89 -23.15
N VAL A 19 -6.67 -10.94 -23.00
CA VAL A 19 -7.65 -10.85 -21.92
C VAL A 19 -9.04 -10.92 -22.52
N TYR A 20 -9.90 -11.73 -21.94
CA TYR A 20 -11.26 -11.92 -22.44
C TYR A 20 -12.23 -12.29 -21.30
N MET A 21 -13.49 -12.13 -21.58
CA MET A 21 -14.56 -12.69 -20.74
C MET A 21 -15.34 -13.74 -21.54
N GLU A 22 -15.64 -14.88 -20.94
CA GLU A 22 -16.44 -15.92 -21.58
C GLU A 22 -17.86 -15.44 -21.88
N LYS A 23 -18.43 -14.60 -21.00
CA LYS A 23 -19.76 -14.01 -21.14
C LYS A 23 -19.72 -12.51 -20.90
N GLY A 24 -20.44 -11.76 -21.72
CA GLY A 24 -20.54 -10.30 -21.61
C GLY A 24 -19.34 -9.56 -22.18
N ASN A 25 -19.22 -8.30 -21.80
CA ASN A 25 -18.15 -7.37 -22.20
C ASN A 25 -17.15 -7.20 -21.06
N LEU A 26 -15.91 -6.81 -21.39
CA LEU A 26 -14.91 -6.42 -20.41
C LEU A 26 -15.49 -5.29 -19.53
N PRO A 27 -15.30 -5.37 -18.19
CA PRO A 27 -15.90 -4.41 -17.26
C PRO A 27 -15.17 -3.06 -17.24
N PHE A 28 -14.25 -2.85 -18.14
CA PHE A 28 -13.44 -1.64 -18.23
C PHE A 28 -13.23 -1.19 -19.68
N ALA A 29 -12.93 0.09 -19.84
CA ALA A 29 -12.53 0.69 -21.10
C ALA A 29 -11.11 1.26 -21.00
N ILE A 30 -10.33 1.10 -22.07
CA ILE A 30 -9.01 1.74 -22.20
C ILE A 30 -9.22 3.12 -22.82
N LEU A 31 -9.00 4.18 -22.05
CA LEU A 31 -9.14 5.57 -22.51
C LEU A 31 -7.86 6.10 -23.15
N ASN A 32 -6.71 5.55 -22.78
CA ASN A 32 -5.41 5.91 -23.36
C ASN A 32 -4.39 4.78 -23.12
N GLY A 33 -3.37 4.71 -23.95
CA GLY A 33 -2.27 3.77 -23.85
C GLY A 33 -2.61 2.35 -24.32
N LYS A 34 -1.68 1.42 -24.09
CA LYS A 34 -1.84 -0.01 -24.39
C LYS A 34 -1.53 -0.81 -23.14
N PRO A 35 -2.44 -1.64 -22.63
CA PRO A 35 -2.21 -2.41 -21.42
C PRO A 35 -1.24 -3.55 -21.66
N GLY A 36 -0.41 -3.82 -20.65
CA GLY A 36 0.30 -5.07 -20.51
C GLY A 36 -0.47 -6.05 -19.62
N TYR A 37 -0.09 -7.33 -19.67
CA TYR A 37 -0.71 -8.40 -18.89
C TYR A 37 -0.67 -8.09 -17.36
N ILE A 38 0.54 -7.74 -16.84
CA ILE A 38 0.71 -7.42 -15.40
C ILE A 38 -0.05 -6.15 -15.03
N ASN A 39 -0.07 -5.13 -15.92
CA ASN A 39 -0.83 -3.90 -15.65
C ASN A 39 -2.32 -4.18 -15.43
N LEU A 40 -2.91 -5.11 -16.18
CA LEU A 40 -4.32 -5.47 -15.99
C LEU A 40 -4.55 -6.28 -14.71
N LEU A 41 -3.61 -7.13 -14.31
CA LEU A 41 -3.69 -7.80 -13.00
C LEU A 41 -3.61 -6.78 -11.86
N ASP A 42 -2.67 -5.82 -11.93
CA ASP A 42 -2.58 -4.73 -10.95
C ASP A 42 -3.87 -3.90 -10.92
N ALA A 43 -4.41 -3.55 -12.10
CA ALA A 43 -5.63 -2.78 -12.22
C ALA A 43 -6.84 -3.48 -11.57
N MET A 44 -7.04 -4.77 -11.85
CA MET A 44 -8.19 -5.51 -11.34
C MET A 44 -8.11 -5.75 -9.83
N ASN A 45 -6.92 -6.05 -9.29
CA ASN A 45 -6.75 -6.25 -7.85
C ASN A 45 -6.85 -4.93 -7.09
N SER A 46 -6.15 -3.88 -7.55
CA SER A 46 -6.19 -2.57 -6.90
C SER A 46 -7.57 -1.92 -6.93
N TRP A 47 -8.35 -2.14 -8.01
CA TRP A 47 -9.73 -1.67 -8.08
C TRP A 47 -10.60 -2.26 -6.97
N GLN A 48 -10.55 -3.58 -6.77
CA GLN A 48 -11.31 -4.25 -5.73
C GLN A 48 -10.94 -3.69 -4.34
N LEU A 49 -9.64 -3.54 -4.08
CA LEU A 49 -9.14 -3.01 -2.82
C LEU A 49 -9.71 -1.61 -2.52
N VAL A 50 -9.65 -0.67 -3.46
CA VAL A 50 -10.11 0.70 -3.21
C VAL A 50 -11.62 0.80 -3.06
N GLN A 51 -12.39 -0.09 -3.74
CA GLN A 51 -13.84 -0.15 -3.55
C GLN A 51 -14.21 -0.66 -2.16
N GLU A 52 -13.57 -1.71 -1.67
CA GLU A 52 -13.80 -2.22 -0.31
C GLU A 52 -13.38 -1.20 0.76
N LEU A 53 -12.26 -0.51 0.58
CA LEU A 53 -11.83 0.56 1.49
C LEU A 53 -12.86 1.69 1.56
N LYS A 54 -13.36 2.15 0.40
CA LYS A 54 -14.41 3.17 0.34
C LYS A 54 -15.69 2.69 1.02
N GLU A 55 -16.09 1.45 0.78
CA GLU A 55 -17.28 0.87 1.40
C GLU A 55 -17.16 0.81 2.93
N ALA A 56 -16.04 0.31 3.42
CA ALA A 56 -15.81 0.14 4.86
C ALA A 56 -15.65 1.47 5.62
N THR A 57 -14.98 2.46 5.01
CA THR A 57 -14.62 3.71 5.70
C THR A 57 -15.50 4.91 5.33
N LYS A 58 -16.27 4.82 4.25
CA LYS A 58 -17.06 5.90 3.65
C LYS A 58 -16.22 7.10 3.20
N LEU A 59 -14.92 6.90 3.03
CA LEU A 59 -13.97 7.90 2.55
C LEU A 59 -13.45 7.53 1.15
N PRO A 60 -13.12 8.52 0.30
CA PRO A 60 -12.36 8.25 -0.92
C PRO A 60 -11.08 7.47 -0.62
N ALA A 61 -10.79 6.47 -1.44
CA ALA A 61 -9.64 5.58 -1.26
C ALA A 61 -8.76 5.55 -2.50
N ALA A 62 -7.47 5.29 -2.27
CA ALA A 62 -6.49 5.08 -3.33
C ALA A 62 -5.53 3.94 -2.96
N ALA A 63 -4.96 3.32 -3.98
CA ALA A 63 -3.91 2.31 -3.84
C ALA A 63 -2.80 2.52 -4.87
N SER A 64 -1.58 2.15 -4.48
CA SER A 64 -0.40 2.04 -5.32
C SER A 64 -0.03 0.58 -5.40
N PHE A 65 -0.12 -0.03 -6.58
CA PHE A 65 0.12 -1.46 -6.81
C PHE A 65 1.38 -1.69 -7.63
N LYS A 66 2.07 -2.76 -7.32
CA LYS A 66 3.20 -3.24 -8.13
C LYS A 66 3.38 -4.75 -7.94
N HIS A 67 3.56 -5.47 -9.05
CA HIS A 67 3.71 -6.93 -9.04
C HIS A 67 2.56 -7.64 -8.30
N VAL A 68 1.32 -7.20 -8.60
CA VAL A 68 0.07 -7.79 -8.09
C VAL A 68 -0.05 -7.75 -6.56
N SER A 69 0.58 -6.75 -5.94
CA SER A 69 0.45 -6.48 -4.50
C SER A 69 0.47 -4.98 -4.23
N PRO A 70 -0.19 -4.49 -3.19
CA PRO A 70 -0.14 -3.08 -2.81
C PRO A 70 1.24 -2.73 -2.25
N ALA A 71 1.85 -1.67 -2.78
CA ALA A 71 2.95 -0.95 -2.15
C ALA A 71 2.41 0.03 -1.08
N GLY A 72 1.17 0.50 -1.28
CA GLY A 72 0.46 1.34 -0.34
C GLY A 72 -1.03 1.40 -0.64
N ALA A 73 -1.81 1.66 0.39
CA ALA A 73 -3.25 1.87 0.33
C ALA A 73 -3.66 2.92 1.38
N ALA A 74 -4.63 3.77 1.06
CA ALA A 74 -5.04 4.83 1.97
C ALA A 74 -6.45 5.33 1.69
N VAL A 75 -7.00 6.01 2.69
CA VAL A 75 -8.26 6.76 2.59
C VAL A 75 -8.02 8.25 2.87
N ALA A 76 -8.98 9.08 2.51
CA ALA A 76 -8.87 10.54 2.53
C ALA A 76 -8.94 11.14 3.94
N VAL A 77 -7.99 10.77 4.81
CA VAL A 77 -7.77 11.44 6.11
C VAL A 77 -6.85 12.64 5.88
N PRO A 78 -7.14 13.84 6.41
CA PRO A 78 -6.28 15.00 6.24
C PRO A 78 -4.83 14.74 6.66
N LEU A 79 -3.87 15.30 5.92
CA LEU A 79 -2.45 15.20 6.23
C LEU A 79 -2.07 16.18 7.36
N SER A 80 -1.25 15.74 8.31
CA SER A 80 -0.54 16.65 9.21
C SER A 80 0.46 17.51 8.42
N ASP A 81 0.88 18.63 9.00
CA ASP A 81 1.88 19.49 8.33
C ASP A 81 3.22 18.76 8.13
N THR A 82 3.60 17.90 9.08
CA THR A 82 4.77 17.02 8.95
C THR A 82 4.66 16.09 7.74
N LEU A 83 3.48 15.46 7.54
CA LEU A 83 3.26 14.59 6.38
C LEU A 83 3.18 15.38 5.07
N LYS A 84 2.62 16.61 5.08
CA LYS A 84 2.64 17.48 3.89
C LYS A 84 4.08 17.77 3.46
N GLN A 85 4.97 18.05 4.43
CA GLN A 85 6.39 18.26 4.17
C GLN A 85 7.05 16.98 3.64
N ALA A 86 6.87 15.85 4.33
CA ALA A 86 7.44 14.56 3.93
C ALA A 86 6.98 14.10 2.53
N TYR A 87 5.77 14.49 2.11
CA TYR A 87 5.18 14.15 0.82
C TYR A 87 5.33 15.27 -0.24
N PHE A 88 6.06 16.35 0.06
CA PHE A 88 6.32 17.47 -0.83
C PHE A 88 5.04 18.17 -1.36
N VAL A 89 4.06 18.35 -0.48
CA VAL A 89 2.77 19.00 -0.77
C VAL A 89 2.45 20.15 0.20
N GLU A 90 3.46 20.77 0.77
CA GLU A 90 3.31 21.93 1.66
C GLU A 90 2.58 23.08 0.95
N GLY A 91 1.73 23.78 1.70
CA GLY A 91 0.99 24.92 1.18
C GLY A 91 -0.09 24.58 0.12
N VAL A 92 -0.32 23.29 -0.14
CA VAL A 92 -1.36 22.85 -1.09
C VAL A 92 -2.59 22.36 -0.32
N GLU A 93 -3.75 22.93 -0.67
CA GLU A 93 -5.03 22.37 -0.26
C GLU A 93 -5.37 21.19 -1.18
N LEU A 94 -5.52 20.01 -0.58
CA LEU A 94 -5.74 18.77 -1.33
C LEU A 94 -7.22 18.42 -1.41
N SER A 95 -7.68 18.02 -2.59
CA SER A 95 -8.98 17.36 -2.72
C SER A 95 -8.98 16.01 -1.98
N PRO A 96 -10.14 15.47 -1.59
CA PRO A 96 -10.20 14.16 -0.91
C PRO A 96 -9.53 13.04 -1.72
N VAL A 97 -9.71 13.02 -3.04
CA VAL A 97 -9.09 12.00 -3.91
C VAL A 97 -7.57 12.18 -3.98
N ALA A 98 -7.10 13.41 -4.13
CA ALA A 98 -5.67 13.72 -4.09
C ALA A 98 -5.05 13.37 -2.73
N THR A 99 -5.76 13.61 -1.62
CA THR A 99 -5.33 13.23 -0.28
C THR A 99 -5.12 11.72 -0.15
N ALA A 100 -6.10 10.92 -0.58
CA ALA A 100 -5.99 9.46 -0.57
C ALA A 100 -4.81 8.98 -1.43
N TYR A 101 -4.66 9.53 -2.64
CA TYR A 101 -3.57 9.19 -3.56
C TYR A 101 -2.18 9.52 -2.98
N ILE A 102 -2.01 10.75 -2.44
CA ILE A 102 -0.73 11.18 -1.84
C ILE A 102 -0.36 10.29 -0.65
N ARG A 103 -1.33 9.91 0.19
CA ARG A 103 -1.12 8.98 1.30
C ARG A 103 -0.75 7.58 0.82
N ALA A 104 -1.51 7.00 -0.12
CA ALA A 104 -1.26 5.66 -0.63
C ALA A 104 0.15 5.54 -1.22
N ARG A 105 0.55 6.49 -2.07
CA ARG A 105 1.89 6.52 -2.65
C ARG A 105 2.98 6.87 -1.63
N GLY A 106 2.65 7.71 -0.65
CA GLY A 106 3.57 8.15 0.40
C GLY A 106 3.99 7.04 1.38
N ALA A 107 3.25 5.94 1.44
CA ALA A 107 3.51 4.82 2.33
C ALA A 107 4.89 4.17 2.08
N ASP A 108 5.16 3.83 0.83
CA ASP A 108 6.43 3.24 0.38
C ASP A 108 6.78 3.83 -1.00
N ARG A 109 7.46 4.97 -0.99
CA ARG A 109 7.75 5.71 -2.21
C ARG A 109 8.73 4.98 -3.13
N MET A 110 9.60 4.12 -2.57
CA MET A 110 10.54 3.31 -3.34
C MET A 110 9.81 2.20 -4.11
N SER A 111 8.93 1.45 -3.44
CA SER A 111 8.13 0.42 -4.09
C SER A 111 7.08 0.99 -5.05
N SER A 112 6.62 2.22 -4.82
CA SER A 112 5.67 2.93 -5.69
C SER A 112 6.31 3.53 -6.97
N TYR A 113 7.61 3.42 -7.16
CA TYR A 113 8.27 3.82 -8.40
C TYR A 113 7.91 2.85 -9.53
N GLY A 114 7.14 3.33 -10.51
CA GLY A 114 6.59 2.49 -11.59
C GLY A 114 5.35 1.70 -11.16
N ASP A 115 4.52 2.26 -10.30
CA ASP A 115 3.29 1.67 -9.79
C ASP A 115 2.14 1.69 -10.79
N PHE A 116 1.08 0.98 -10.44
CA PHE A 116 -0.26 1.09 -11.00
C PHE A 116 -1.19 1.70 -9.94
N VAL A 117 -1.83 2.82 -10.27
CA VAL A 117 -2.67 3.58 -9.34
C VAL A 117 -4.14 3.18 -9.47
N ALA A 118 -4.84 2.98 -8.35
CA ALA A 118 -6.29 2.86 -8.33
C ALA A 118 -6.92 3.95 -7.47
N LEU A 119 -8.05 4.47 -7.92
CA LEU A 119 -8.87 5.44 -7.20
C LEU A 119 -10.31 4.91 -7.08
N SER A 120 -10.91 5.03 -5.91
CA SER A 120 -12.31 4.64 -5.68
C SER A 120 -13.31 5.63 -6.23
N ASP A 121 -12.87 6.86 -6.51
CA ASP A 121 -13.67 8.01 -6.94
C ASP A 121 -13.14 8.58 -8.26
N PRO A 122 -13.93 9.42 -8.96
CA PRO A 122 -13.47 10.06 -10.18
C PRO A 122 -12.14 10.82 -9.99
N CYS A 123 -11.20 10.59 -10.90
CA CYS A 123 -9.92 11.29 -10.90
C CYS A 123 -10.13 12.76 -11.27
N ASP A 124 -9.74 13.66 -10.37
CA ASP A 124 -9.76 15.10 -10.60
C ASP A 124 -8.44 15.62 -11.21
N ALA A 125 -8.45 16.87 -11.70
CA ALA A 125 -7.29 17.51 -12.30
C ALA A 125 -6.11 17.65 -11.33
N GLN A 126 -6.38 17.83 -10.04
CA GLN A 126 -5.33 17.96 -9.03
C GLN A 126 -4.59 16.63 -8.85
N THR A 127 -5.32 15.52 -8.69
CA THR A 127 -4.74 14.16 -8.60
C THR A 127 -3.93 13.83 -9.85
N ALA A 128 -4.48 14.13 -11.05
CA ALA A 128 -3.79 13.91 -12.31
C ALA A 128 -2.48 14.73 -12.40
N SER A 129 -2.46 15.96 -11.91
CA SER A 129 -1.27 16.83 -11.89
C SER A 129 -0.17 16.30 -10.97
N PHE A 130 -0.52 15.72 -9.81
CA PHE A 130 0.46 15.05 -8.97
C PHE A 130 1.00 13.80 -9.65
N LEU A 131 0.12 12.96 -10.19
CA LEU A 131 0.49 11.74 -10.89
C LEU A 131 1.38 12.00 -12.12
N GLN A 132 1.17 13.11 -12.83
CA GLN A 132 1.98 13.48 -13.98
C GLN A 132 3.47 13.61 -13.64
N ARG A 133 3.80 14.03 -12.42
CA ARG A 133 5.19 14.26 -11.97
C ARG A 133 5.87 13.00 -11.41
N GLU A 134 5.12 11.93 -11.24
CA GLU A 134 5.60 10.66 -10.67
C GLU A 134 5.90 9.64 -11.77
N VAL A 135 6.76 8.66 -11.48
CA VAL A 135 6.95 7.50 -12.35
C VAL A 135 5.89 6.47 -12.01
N SER A 136 4.98 6.23 -12.96
CA SER A 136 3.83 5.34 -12.82
C SER A 136 3.52 4.69 -14.16
N ASP A 137 2.99 3.48 -14.18
CA ASP A 137 2.68 2.72 -15.39
C ASP A 137 1.25 2.90 -15.88
N GLY A 138 0.32 3.12 -14.97
CA GLY A 138 -1.08 3.31 -15.33
C GLY A 138 -1.97 3.70 -14.16
N ILE A 139 -3.23 3.97 -14.47
CA ILE A 139 -4.26 4.33 -13.51
C ILE A 139 -5.60 3.67 -13.88
N ILE A 140 -6.35 3.26 -12.85
CA ILE A 140 -7.75 2.85 -12.95
C ILE A 140 -8.62 3.68 -12.02
N ALA A 141 -9.74 4.18 -12.53
CA ALA A 141 -10.73 4.94 -11.76
C ALA A 141 -12.13 4.73 -12.37
N PRO A 142 -13.23 5.04 -11.64
CA PRO A 142 -14.59 4.91 -12.18
C PRO A 142 -14.90 5.97 -13.25
N ALA A 143 -14.24 7.14 -13.17
CA ALA A 143 -14.37 8.23 -14.14
C ALA A 143 -13.16 9.17 -14.04
N TYR A 144 -13.09 10.10 -14.98
CA TYR A 144 -12.06 11.14 -15.02
C TYR A 144 -12.73 12.46 -15.39
N SER A 145 -12.35 13.57 -14.74
CA SER A 145 -12.71 14.88 -15.26
C SER A 145 -12.02 15.11 -16.59
N GLU A 146 -12.58 15.95 -17.46
CA GLU A 146 -12.01 16.27 -18.76
C GLU A 146 -10.56 16.76 -18.64
N ALA A 147 -10.33 17.70 -17.72
CA ALA A 147 -9.00 18.23 -17.44
C ALA A 147 -8.02 17.16 -16.92
N ALA A 148 -8.48 16.23 -16.06
CA ALA A 148 -7.65 15.12 -15.59
C ALA A 148 -7.23 14.20 -16.73
N LEU A 149 -8.18 13.87 -17.60
CA LEU A 149 -7.93 12.99 -18.75
C LEU A 149 -6.94 13.61 -19.74
N GLU A 150 -7.05 14.91 -20.00
CA GLU A 150 -6.10 15.63 -20.86
C GLU A 150 -4.68 15.61 -20.25
N ILE A 151 -4.54 15.90 -18.96
CA ILE A 151 -3.25 15.82 -18.27
C ILE A 151 -2.64 14.42 -18.41
N LEU A 152 -3.42 13.38 -18.10
CA LEU A 152 -2.94 11.99 -18.12
C LEU A 152 -2.56 11.52 -19.53
N LYS A 153 -3.29 11.94 -20.56
CA LYS A 153 -2.98 11.62 -21.97
C LYS A 153 -1.63 12.15 -22.43
N THR A 154 -1.12 13.24 -21.84
CA THR A 154 0.21 13.77 -22.20
C THR A 154 1.36 13.02 -21.50
N LYS A 155 1.09 12.30 -20.42
CA LYS A 155 2.09 11.56 -19.65
C LYS A 155 2.75 10.47 -20.49
N ARG A 156 4.06 10.20 -20.25
CA ARG A 156 4.86 9.21 -21.00
C ARG A 156 4.79 9.40 -22.52
N LYS A 157 4.83 10.65 -22.98
CA LYS A 157 4.72 11.00 -24.41
C LYS A 157 3.46 10.45 -25.08
N GLY A 158 2.34 10.44 -24.35
CA GLY A 158 1.04 9.98 -24.83
C GLY A 158 0.77 8.48 -24.65
N SER A 159 1.68 7.72 -24.07
CA SER A 159 1.52 6.26 -23.92
C SER A 159 1.08 5.81 -22.50
N TYR A 160 0.78 6.73 -21.60
CA TYR A 160 0.34 6.39 -20.24
C TYR A 160 -0.97 5.64 -20.26
N LEU A 161 -1.06 4.54 -19.52
CA LEU A 161 -2.25 3.71 -19.50
C LEU A 161 -3.33 4.30 -18.58
N VAL A 162 -4.49 4.59 -19.15
CA VAL A 162 -5.66 5.12 -18.44
C VAL A 162 -6.83 4.17 -18.65
N ILE A 163 -7.32 3.59 -17.56
CA ILE A 163 -8.42 2.62 -17.56
C ILE A 163 -9.62 3.21 -16.82
N GLN A 164 -10.78 3.17 -17.44
CA GLN A 164 -12.05 3.48 -16.80
C GLN A 164 -12.76 2.17 -16.45
N MET A 165 -13.06 1.97 -15.18
CA MET A 165 -13.80 0.81 -14.70
C MET A 165 -15.30 1.09 -14.64
N ASN A 166 -16.10 0.10 -14.98
CA ASN A 166 -17.54 0.13 -14.71
C ASN A 166 -17.81 -0.16 -13.22
N PRO A 167 -18.21 0.81 -12.41
CA PRO A 167 -18.39 0.61 -10.97
C PRO A 167 -19.57 -0.29 -10.61
N SER A 168 -20.49 -0.52 -11.57
CA SER A 168 -21.64 -1.39 -11.38
C SER A 168 -21.36 -2.87 -11.73
N TYR A 169 -20.14 -3.19 -12.17
CA TYR A 169 -19.81 -4.56 -12.51
C TYR A 169 -19.67 -5.42 -11.24
N VAL A 170 -20.37 -6.55 -11.25
CA VAL A 170 -20.28 -7.57 -10.21
C VAL A 170 -19.61 -8.79 -10.81
N PRO A 171 -18.44 -9.21 -10.28
CA PRO A 171 -17.76 -10.40 -10.78
C PRO A 171 -18.52 -11.69 -10.46
N PRO A 172 -18.28 -12.78 -11.21
CA PRO A 172 -18.90 -14.07 -10.95
C PRO A 172 -18.63 -14.57 -9.52
N GLU A 173 -19.54 -15.41 -9.01
CA GLU A 173 -19.38 -16.03 -7.68
C GLU A 173 -18.17 -16.96 -7.61
N ARG A 174 -17.84 -17.62 -8.73
CA ARG A 174 -16.71 -18.55 -8.84
C ARG A 174 -15.59 -17.96 -9.66
N GLU A 175 -14.38 -18.26 -9.23
CA GLU A 175 -13.15 -17.91 -9.92
C GLU A 175 -12.32 -19.15 -10.21
N THR A 176 -11.56 -19.12 -11.29
CA THR A 176 -10.72 -20.23 -11.72
C THR A 176 -9.27 -19.77 -11.90
N LYS A 177 -8.34 -20.66 -11.59
CA LYS A 177 -6.92 -20.51 -11.85
C LYS A 177 -6.37 -21.78 -12.49
N THR A 178 -5.58 -21.63 -13.55
CA THR A 178 -4.96 -22.76 -14.22
C THR A 178 -3.46 -22.79 -13.93
N ALA A 179 -2.98 -23.94 -13.48
CA ALA A 179 -1.56 -24.21 -13.28
C ALA A 179 -1.22 -25.58 -13.87
N PHE A 180 -0.19 -25.63 -14.71
CA PHE A 180 0.27 -26.87 -15.37
C PHE A 180 -0.86 -27.67 -16.07
N GLY A 181 -1.82 -26.96 -16.69
CA GLY A 181 -2.98 -27.57 -17.36
C GLY A 181 -4.10 -28.02 -16.42
N VAL A 182 -3.92 -27.97 -15.10
CA VAL A 182 -4.97 -28.27 -14.11
C VAL A 182 -5.71 -26.97 -13.74
N THR A 183 -7.01 -26.98 -13.83
CA THR A 183 -7.86 -25.86 -13.44
C THR A 183 -8.36 -26.06 -12.01
N PHE A 184 -8.12 -25.06 -11.18
CA PHE A 184 -8.64 -24.94 -9.83
C PHE A 184 -9.84 -24.00 -9.87
N GLU A 185 -10.94 -24.40 -9.27
CA GLU A 185 -12.16 -23.58 -9.13
C GLU A 185 -12.48 -23.42 -7.65
N GLN A 186 -12.82 -22.20 -7.25
CA GLN A 186 -13.27 -21.89 -5.90
C GLN A 186 -14.32 -20.78 -5.93
N LYS A 187 -15.03 -20.61 -4.81
CA LYS A 187 -15.82 -19.41 -4.60
C LYS A 187 -14.88 -18.21 -4.48
N ARG A 188 -15.24 -17.10 -5.12
CA ARG A 188 -14.50 -15.84 -4.95
C ARG A 188 -14.48 -15.42 -3.48
N ASN A 189 -13.38 -14.86 -3.02
CA ASN A 189 -13.29 -14.30 -1.67
C ASN A 189 -14.11 -13.00 -1.58
N ASP A 190 -15.40 -13.15 -1.29
CA ASP A 190 -16.36 -12.05 -1.15
C ASP A 190 -16.65 -11.70 0.32
N VAL A 191 -15.87 -12.22 1.28
CA VAL A 191 -16.03 -11.88 2.68
C VAL A 191 -15.87 -10.37 2.90
N ALA A 192 -16.89 -9.73 3.46
CA ALA A 192 -16.83 -8.33 3.81
C ALA A 192 -16.03 -8.13 5.11
N ILE A 193 -15.01 -7.28 5.06
CA ILE A 193 -14.27 -6.87 6.24
C ILE A 193 -15.00 -5.69 6.90
N THR A 194 -15.66 -5.97 8.02
CA THR A 194 -16.46 -5.00 8.76
C THR A 194 -16.02 -4.94 10.22
N GLU A 195 -16.56 -4.00 10.99
CA GLU A 195 -16.30 -3.89 12.43
C GLU A 195 -16.63 -5.18 13.21
N ASP A 196 -17.50 -6.02 12.67
CA ASP A 196 -17.88 -7.29 13.31
C ASP A 196 -16.67 -8.23 13.48
N CYS A 197 -15.70 -8.18 12.57
CA CYS A 197 -14.50 -9.00 12.68
C CYS A 197 -13.54 -8.56 13.80
N LEU A 198 -13.79 -7.41 14.44
CA LEU A 198 -12.98 -6.90 15.56
C LEU A 198 -13.63 -7.09 16.94
N LYS A 199 -14.77 -7.78 17.02
CA LYS A 199 -15.56 -7.93 18.27
C LYS A 199 -14.97 -8.95 19.24
N ASP A 200 -14.30 -9.99 18.75
CA ASP A 200 -13.68 -11.00 19.62
C ASP A 200 -12.29 -10.52 20.08
N VAL A 201 -12.30 -9.76 21.17
CA VAL A 201 -11.07 -9.19 21.73
C VAL A 201 -10.45 -10.16 22.73
N ALA A 202 -9.27 -10.69 22.41
CA ALA A 202 -8.59 -11.72 23.20
C ALA A 202 -7.75 -11.16 24.36
N THR A 203 -7.21 -9.94 24.24
CA THR A 203 -6.34 -9.31 25.25
C THR A 203 -7.13 -8.64 26.39
N LYS A 204 -6.42 -8.28 27.48
CA LYS A 204 -6.98 -7.55 28.62
C LYS A 204 -7.41 -6.14 28.25
N ASN A 205 -6.61 -5.44 27.43
CA ASN A 205 -6.99 -4.15 26.90
C ASN A 205 -8.11 -4.32 25.86
N LYS A 206 -9.27 -3.69 26.13
CA LYS A 206 -10.45 -3.73 25.26
C LYS A 206 -10.72 -2.40 24.55
N GLU A 207 -9.88 -1.40 24.76
CA GLU A 207 -10.08 -0.08 24.20
C GLU A 207 -9.64 -0.05 22.73
N LEU A 208 -10.55 0.36 21.83
CA LEU A 208 -10.32 0.50 20.41
C LEU A 208 -10.88 1.86 19.94
N PRO A 209 -10.05 2.90 19.84
CA PRO A 209 -10.44 4.18 19.28
C PRO A 209 -10.90 4.08 17.82
N GLU A 210 -11.76 4.98 17.36
CA GLU A 210 -12.34 4.97 16.02
C GLU A 210 -11.28 5.07 14.90
N ASP A 211 -10.23 5.83 15.11
CA ASP A 211 -9.09 5.93 14.18
C ASP A 211 -8.32 4.60 14.08
N ALA A 212 -8.06 3.95 15.22
CA ALA A 212 -7.41 2.64 15.25
C ALA A 212 -8.31 1.55 14.64
N LYS A 213 -9.62 1.59 14.88
CA LYS A 213 -10.60 0.69 14.26
C LYS A 213 -10.58 0.83 12.74
N ARG A 214 -10.67 2.06 12.22
CA ARG A 214 -10.52 2.35 10.79
C ARG A 214 -9.22 1.77 10.23
N ASP A 215 -8.10 1.98 10.93
CA ASP A 215 -6.78 1.56 10.49
C ASP A 215 -6.61 0.02 10.53
N LEU A 216 -7.23 -0.68 11.49
CA LEU A 216 -7.31 -2.15 11.47
C LEU A 216 -8.11 -2.65 10.27
N LEU A 217 -9.29 -2.08 9.99
CA LEU A 217 -10.09 -2.44 8.81
C LEU A 217 -9.31 -2.19 7.51
N LEU A 218 -8.65 -1.04 7.40
CA LEU A 218 -7.78 -0.72 6.27
C LEU A 218 -6.66 -1.75 6.10
N SER A 219 -6.01 -2.16 7.19
CA SER A 219 -4.95 -3.15 7.15
C SER A 219 -5.45 -4.51 6.65
N LEU A 220 -6.59 -5.00 7.16
CA LEU A 220 -7.18 -6.27 6.76
C LEU A 220 -7.66 -6.28 5.31
N ILE A 221 -8.33 -5.21 4.87
CA ILE A 221 -8.75 -5.05 3.46
C ILE A 221 -7.54 -5.02 2.54
N THR A 222 -6.48 -4.31 2.92
CA THR A 222 -5.22 -4.29 2.16
C THR A 222 -4.64 -5.69 2.00
N LEU A 223 -4.66 -6.50 3.08
CA LEU A 223 -4.12 -7.87 3.08
C LEU A 223 -4.94 -8.84 2.23
N LYS A 224 -6.24 -8.62 2.10
CA LYS A 224 -7.11 -9.43 1.22
C LYS A 224 -6.63 -9.42 -0.25
N TYR A 225 -5.89 -8.40 -0.66
CA TYR A 225 -5.33 -8.23 -2.02
C TYR A 225 -3.80 -8.25 -2.04
N THR A 226 -3.17 -8.78 -0.99
CA THR A 226 -1.71 -8.88 -0.86
C THR A 226 -1.27 -10.34 -0.90
N GLN A 227 -0.27 -10.66 -1.72
CA GLN A 227 0.28 -12.02 -1.82
C GLN A 227 0.74 -12.53 -0.45
N SER A 228 0.26 -13.72 -0.08
CA SER A 228 0.55 -14.34 1.23
C SER A 228 1.96 -14.96 1.31
N ASN A 229 2.56 -15.10 2.52
CA ASN A 229 2.08 -14.50 3.78
C ASN A 229 2.19 -13.00 3.71
N SER A 230 1.22 -12.30 4.30
CA SER A 230 1.20 -10.86 4.30
C SER A 230 0.85 -10.26 5.67
N VAL A 231 1.45 -9.10 5.95
CA VAL A 231 1.26 -8.32 7.18
C VAL A 231 1.24 -6.84 6.81
N CYS A 232 0.33 -6.06 7.39
CA CYS A 232 0.17 -4.64 7.11
C CYS A 232 0.14 -3.83 8.40
N TYR A 233 1.05 -2.86 8.51
CA TYR A 233 1.04 -1.80 9.52
C TYR A 233 0.27 -0.62 8.95
N ALA A 234 -0.64 -0.05 9.72
CA ALA A 234 -1.49 1.07 9.29
C ALA A 234 -1.55 2.15 10.37
N LYS A 235 -1.61 3.41 9.96
CA LYS A 235 -1.77 4.57 10.82
C LYS A 235 -2.39 5.73 10.06
N ASP A 236 -3.26 6.49 10.73
CA ASP A 236 -3.88 7.72 10.21
C ASP A 236 -4.54 7.55 8.83
N GLY A 237 -5.21 6.42 8.61
CA GLY A 237 -5.93 6.15 7.36
C GLY A 237 -5.04 5.70 6.20
N GLN A 238 -3.83 5.22 6.46
CA GLN A 238 -2.97 4.65 5.42
C GLN A 238 -2.17 3.44 5.91
N ALA A 239 -1.88 2.50 4.99
CA ALA A 239 -0.86 1.50 5.20
C ALA A 239 0.51 2.18 5.23
N ILE A 240 1.32 1.90 6.24
CA ILE A 240 2.65 2.50 6.42
C ILE A 240 3.78 1.50 6.23
N GLY A 241 3.46 0.21 6.18
CA GLY A 241 4.41 -0.84 5.87
C GLY A 241 3.68 -2.14 5.53
N ILE A 242 3.91 -2.68 4.33
CA ILE A 242 3.29 -3.91 3.85
C ILE A 242 4.40 -4.92 3.55
N GLY A 243 4.32 -6.09 4.16
CA GLY A 243 5.09 -7.27 3.81
C GLY A 243 4.23 -8.22 2.98
N ALA A 244 4.76 -8.72 1.88
CA ALA A 244 4.05 -9.58 0.94
C ALA A 244 4.90 -10.76 0.50
N GLY A 245 4.27 -11.92 0.21
CA GLY A 245 4.89 -13.06 -0.45
C GLY A 245 5.98 -13.76 0.35
N GLN A 246 5.97 -13.67 1.67
CA GLN A 246 6.99 -14.28 2.52
C GLN A 246 6.57 -15.69 2.97
N GLN A 247 7.49 -16.67 2.91
CA GLN A 247 7.23 -18.02 3.39
C GLN A 247 7.15 -18.10 4.93
N SER A 248 7.81 -17.18 5.63
CA SER A 248 7.80 -17.11 7.09
C SER A 248 7.03 -15.90 7.59
N ARG A 249 6.07 -16.11 8.52
CA ARG A 249 5.29 -15.03 9.14
C ARG A 249 6.16 -13.99 9.82
N VAL A 250 7.15 -14.43 10.60
CA VAL A 250 8.06 -13.51 11.31
C VAL A 250 8.93 -12.69 10.35
N HIS A 251 9.36 -13.26 9.22
CA HIS A 251 10.07 -12.49 8.20
C HIS A 251 9.15 -11.45 7.55
N CYS A 252 7.89 -11.81 7.31
CA CYS A 252 6.89 -10.89 6.81
C CYS A 252 6.66 -9.71 7.78
N THR A 253 6.49 -10.01 9.08
CA THR A 253 6.32 -9.01 10.13
C THR A 253 7.53 -8.07 10.23
N ARG A 254 8.75 -8.61 10.09
CA ARG A 254 9.98 -7.80 10.08
C ARG A 254 10.05 -6.91 8.86
N LEU A 255 9.78 -7.42 7.67
CA LEU A 255 9.80 -6.66 6.43
C LEU A 255 8.81 -5.50 6.47
N ALA A 256 7.55 -5.78 6.84
CA ALA A 256 6.51 -4.76 6.98
C ALA A 256 6.88 -3.71 8.05
N GLY A 257 7.39 -4.17 9.19
CA GLY A 257 7.83 -3.29 10.28
C GLY A 257 9.00 -2.39 9.88
N ASN A 258 9.99 -2.90 9.13
CA ASN A 258 11.10 -2.10 8.64
C ASN A 258 10.61 -0.98 7.71
N LYS A 259 9.64 -1.27 6.83
CA LYS A 259 9.00 -0.25 5.98
C LYS A 259 8.25 0.80 6.81
N ALA A 260 7.50 0.37 7.82
CA ALA A 260 6.82 1.28 8.75
C ALA A 260 7.80 2.17 9.52
N ASP A 261 8.94 1.63 9.94
CA ASP A 261 10.00 2.37 10.60
C ASP A 261 10.61 3.44 9.66
N VAL A 262 10.89 3.09 8.40
CA VAL A 262 11.38 4.04 7.38
C VAL A 262 10.34 5.13 7.13
N TRP A 263 9.05 4.79 7.02
CA TRP A 263 7.98 5.78 6.87
C TRP A 263 7.98 6.80 8.02
N TYR A 264 8.18 6.36 9.25
CA TYR A 264 8.22 7.25 10.41
C TYR A 264 9.53 8.05 10.50
N LEU A 265 10.68 7.43 10.19
CA LEU A 265 11.98 8.12 10.12
C LEU A 265 12.00 9.24 9.08
N ARG A 266 11.29 9.08 7.96
CA ARG A 266 11.16 10.14 6.93
C ARG A 266 10.47 11.40 7.45
N GLN A 267 9.78 11.34 8.58
CA GLN A 267 9.10 12.45 9.23
C GLN A 267 9.95 13.10 10.33
N SER A 268 11.15 12.59 10.58
CA SER A 268 12.04 13.20 11.58
C SER A 268 12.54 14.57 11.13
N PRO A 269 12.76 15.52 12.07
CA PRO A 269 13.30 16.83 11.73
C PRO A 269 14.61 16.75 10.94
N GLN A 270 15.44 15.76 11.22
CA GLN A 270 16.72 15.57 10.53
C GLN A 270 16.54 15.23 9.05
N VAL A 271 15.56 14.39 8.71
CA VAL A 271 15.25 14.04 7.31
C VAL A 271 14.53 15.18 6.61
N LEU A 272 13.57 15.82 7.28
CA LEU A 272 12.81 16.94 6.70
C LEU A 272 13.69 18.16 6.40
N SER A 273 14.79 18.35 7.15
CA SER A 273 15.75 19.45 6.95
C SER A 273 16.92 19.13 6.01
N LEU A 274 16.92 17.97 5.33
CA LEU A 274 17.99 17.62 4.39
C LEU A 274 18.19 18.72 3.32
N PRO A 275 19.42 19.26 3.15
CA PRO A 275 19.70 20.45 2.35
C PRO A 275 19.76 20.15 0.85
N PHE A 276 18.71 19.59 0.28
CA PHE A 276 18.64 19.27 -1.15
C PHE A 276 18.86 20.50 -2.02
N LYS A 277 19.56 20.32 -3.14
CA LYS A 277 19.62 21.32 -4.20
C LYS A 277 18.25 21.45 -4.89
N SER A 278 17.96 22.63 -5.43
CA SER A 278 16.65 22.92 -6.02
C SER A 278 16.34 22.13 -7.30
N ASP A 279 17.37 21.71 -8.03
CA ASP A 279 17.28 20.96 -9.30
C ASP A 279 17.15 19.45 -9.11
N VAL A 280 17.31 18.93 -7.88
CA VAL A 280 17.13 17.50 -7.58
C VAL A 280 15.66 17.14 -7.65
N ARG A 281 15.33 16.20 -8.52
CA ARG A 281 13.96 15.75 -8.78
C ARG A 281 13.42 14.85 -7.65
N ARG A 282 12.09 14.78 -7.50
CA ARG A 282 11.44 13.95 -6.48
C ARG A 282 11.96 12.52 -6.39
N PRO A 283 12.04 11.73 -7.47
CA PRO A 283 12.54 10.36 -7.39
C PRO A 283 13.99 10.26 -6.88
N GLU A 284 14.83 11.23 -7.23
CA GLU A 284 16.21 11.27 -6.74
C GLU A 284 16.27 11.64 -5.25
N ARG A 285 15.39 12.54 -4.78
CA ARG A 285 15.25 12.84 -3.35
C ARG A 285 14.78 11.63 -2.57
N ASP A 286 13.76 10.92 -3.07
CA ASP A 286 13.23 9.72 -2.42
C ASP A 286 14.31 8.64 -2.29
N ASN A 287 15.09 8.40 -3.36
CA ASN A 287 16.20 7.46 -3.34
C ASN A 287 17.30 7.89 -2.37
N ALA A 288 17.66 9.18 -2.36
CA ALA A 288 18.68 9.69 -1.46
C ALA A 288 18.26 9.58 0.02
N ILE A 289 16.98 9.83 0.33
CA ILE A 289 16.44 9.65 1.68
C ILE A 289 16.46 8.17 2.08
N ASP A 290 16.11 7.27 1.16
CA ASP A 290 16.12 5.84 1.43
C ASP A 290 17.52 5.35 1.77
N VAL A 291 18.53 5.68 0.95
CA VAL A 291 19.93 5.35 1.22
C VAL A 291 20.42 6.03 2.51
N TYR A 292 20.08 7.30 2.75
CA TYR A 292 20.46 8.02 3.96
C TYR A 292 19.92 7.37 5.24
N LEU A 293 18.77 6.75 5.18
CA LEU A 293 18.13 6.05 6.29
C LEU A 293 18.61 4.60 6.45
N SER A 294 19.19 4.01 5.42
CA SER A 294 19.65 2.61 5.41
C SER A 294 21.00 2.43 6.12
N ASP A 295 21.43 1.18 6.23
CA ASP A 295 22.75 0.81 6.74
C ASP A 295 23.86 1.15 5.71
N GLU A 296 23.48 1.33 4.43
CA GLU A 296 24.36 1.72 3.33
C GLU A 296 24.54 3.24 3.19
N CYS A 297 24.16 4.04 4.19
CA CYS A 297 24.24 5.52 4.15
C CYS A 297 25.62 6.05 3.78
N MET A 298 26.69 5.29 4.04
CA MET A 298 28.07 5.66 3.68
C MET A 298 28.32 5.57 2.16
N ASP A 299 27.53 4.85 1.40
CA ASP A 299 27.62 4.85 -0.08
C ASP A 299 27.25 6.23 -0.64
N LEU A 300 26.38 6.95 0.06
CA LEU A 300 26.03 8.34 -0.24
C LEU A 300 26.97 9.33 0.44
N LEU A 301 27.14 9.24 1.76
CA LEU A 301 27.87 10.26 2.55
C LEU A 301 29.38 10.05 2.57
N GLY A 302 29.87 8.83 2.38
CA GLY A 302 31.28 8.48 2.35
C GLY A 302 31.97 8.77 1.01
N THR A 303 31.20 9.06 -0.03
CA THR A 303 31.66 9.34 -1.40
C THR A 303 31.36 10.79 -1.81
N ASP A 304 31.66 11.16 -3.06
CA ASP A 304 31.32 12.47 -3.61
C ASP A 304 29.87 12.56 -4.13
N GLU A 305 29.07 11.48 -4.06
CA GLU A 305 27.68 11.46 -4.51
C GLU A 305 26.79 12.47 -3.79
N TRP A 306 27.02 12.74 -2.49
CA TRP A 306 26.27 13.75 -1.76
C TRP A 306 26.40 15.14 -2.39
N LYS A 307 27.52 15.47 -3.02
CA LYS A 307 27.75 16.77 -3.67
C LYS A 307 26.80 17.02 -4.84
N ARG A 308 26.33 15.97 -5.49
CA ARG A 308 25.35 16.05 -6.58
C ARG A 308 23.96 16.42 -6.05
N LEU A 309 23.60 15.95 -4.86
CA LEU A 309 22.25 15.99 -4.31
C LEU A 309 22.04 17.12 -3.30
N PHE A 310 23.04 17.41 -2.48
CA PHE A 310 22.93 18.34 -1.36
C PHE A 310 23.78 19.59 -1.56
N LYS A 311 23.35 20.71 -0.94
CA LYS A 311 24.10 21.98 -0.91
C LYS A 311 25.31 21.86 0.00
N GLU A 312 25.20 21.09 1.07
CA GLU A 312 26.25 20.77 2.03
C GLU A 312 26.10 19.32 2.49
N LYS A 313 27.15 18.72 3.01
CA LYS A 313 27.14 17.33 3.45
C LYS A 313 26.23 17.18 4.69
N PRO A 314 25.15 16.39 4.60
CA PRO A 314 24.31 16.13 5.75
C PRO A 314 25.08 15.40 6.88
N PRO A 315 24.76 15.65 8.16
CA PRO A 315 25.27 14.83 9.26
C PRO A 315 24.74 13.39 9.14
N LEU A 316 25.44 12.43 9.74
CA LEU A 316 24.95 11.07 9.89
C LEU A 316 23.71 11.07 10.80
N PHE A 317 22.72 10.28 10.45
CA PHE A 317 21.61 9.95 11.33
C PHE A 317 22.01 8.69 12.12
N LEU A 318 22.48 8.89 13.35
CA LEU A 318 23.06 7.82 14.15
C LEU A 318 22.00 6.78 14.56
N PRO A 319 22.38 5.49 14.74
CA PRO A 319 21.44 4.44 15.13
C PRO A 319 20.68 4.75 16.42
N GLU A 320 21.34 5.37 17.41
CA GLU A 320 20.71 5.78 18.68
C GLU A 320 19.68 6.91 18.49
N GLU A 321 19.92 7.84 17.56
CA GLU A 321 18.99 8.91 17.23
C GLU A 321 17.76 8.36 16.50
N LYS A 322 17.97 7.45 15.52
CA LYS A 322 16.89 6.71 14.85
C LYS A 322 16.05 5.94 15.86
N ALA A 323 16.70 5.21 16.77
CA ALA A 323 16.01 4.45 17.81
C ALA A 323 15.23 5.34 18.78
N ALA A 324 15.77 6.50 19.14
CA ALA A 324 15.09 7.49 19.99
C ALA A 324 13.83 8.05 19.30
N TRP A 325 13.92 8.38 18.00
CA TRP A 325 12.78 8.85 17.22
C TRP A 325 11.71 7.76 17.09
N LEU A 326 12.09 6.52 16.74
CA LEU A 326 11.16 5.41 16.59
C LEU A 326 10.40 5.09 17.88
N LYS A 327 10.99 5.28 19.05
CA LYS A 327 10.30 5.11 20.35
C LYS A 327 9.16 6.10 20.57
N THR A 328 9.10 7.20 19.84
CA THR A 328 8.01 8.18 19.92
C THR A 328 6.78 7.75 19.10
N GLN A 329 6.92 6.78 18.22
CA GLN A 329 5.82 6.24 17.44
C GLN A 329 4.92 5.35 18.31
N THR A 330 3.63 5.64 18.31
CA THR A 330 2.60 4.91 19.06
C THR A 330 1.30 4.84 18.29
N GLY A 331 0.38 4.00 18.72
CA GLY A 331 -0.97 3.95 18.14
C GLY A 331 -1.00 3.36 16.73
N VAL A 332 -0.02 2.55 16.34
CA VAL A 332 0.00 1.85 15.06
C VAL A 332 -0.92 0.62 15.14
N SER A 333 -1.68 0.40 14.08
CA SER A 333 -2.54 -0.78 13.88
C SER A 333 -1.82 -1.81 13.02
N LEU A 334 -1.97 -3.10 13.36
CA LEU A 334 -1.35 -4.22 12.66
C LEU A 334 -2.39 -5.25 12.26
N GLY A 335 -2.50 -5.55 10.98
CA GLY A 335 -3.26 -6.68 10.45
C GLY A 335 -2.35 -7.81 10.00
N SER A 336 -2.86 -9.04 10.09
CA SER A 336 -2.21 -10.24 9.54
C SER A 336 -3.22 -11.07 8.75
N ASP A 337 -2.83 -11.59 7.58
CA ASP A 337 -3.71 -12.40 6.72
C ASP A 337 -4.02 -13.80 7.29
N ALA A 338 -3.30 -14.20 8.35
CA ALA A 338 -3.56 -15.41 9.13
C ALA A 338 -3.05 -15.22 10.57
N PHE A 339 -3.06 -16.30 11.39
CA PHE A 339 -2.59 -16.26 12.76
C PHE A 339 -1.08 -15.99 12.88
N PHE A 340 -0.67 -15.37 13.97
CA PHE A 340 0.73 -15.32 14.38
C PHE A 340 1.12 -16.63 15.08
N PRO A 341 2.19 -17.30 14.65
CA PRO A 341 2.57 -18.58 15.24
C PRO A 341 3.23 -18.44 16.62
N PHE A 342 3.86 -17.31 16.93
CA PHE A 342 4.59 -17.06 18.17
C PHE A 342 4.57 -15.57 18.53
N GLY A 343 4.78 -15.26 19.82
CA GLY A 343 4.83 -13.91 20.37
C GLY A 343 5.98 -13.03 19.84
N ASP A 344 7.00 -13.62 19.21
CA ASP A 344 8.11 -12.87 18.58
C ASP A 344 7.63 -11.89 17.49
N ASN A 345 6.51 -12.21 16.83
CA ASN A 345 5.85 -11.30 15.88
C ASN A 345 5.31 -10.05 16.59
N ILE A 346 4.73 -10.24 17.79
CA ILE A 346 4.20 -9.14 18.60
C ILE A 346 5.33 -8.29 19.18
N GLU A 347 6.42 -8.93 19.66
CA GLU A 347 7.63 -8.23 20.10
C GLU A 347 8.22 -7.37 18.97
N ARG A 348 8.24 -7.88 17.73
CA ARG A 348 8.68 -7.07 16.57
C ARG A 348 7.73 -5.91 16.29
N ALA A 349 6.43 -6.17 16.34
CA ALA A 349 5.40 -5.16 16.10
C ALA A 349 5.46 -4.02 17.13
N HIS A 350 5.67 -4.36 18.40
CA HIS A 350 5.83 -3.38 19.48
C HIS A 350 6.94 -2.37 19.21
N LYS A 351 8.07 -2.80 18.63
CA LYS A 351 9.21 -1.92 18.30
C LYS A 351 8.86 -0.85 17.25
N SER A 352 7.83 -1.08 16.45
CA SER A 352 7.30 -0.12 15.45
C SER A 352 6.05 0.63 15.95
N GLY A 353 5.82 0.68 17.26
CA GLY A 353 4.75 1.46 17.88
C GLY A 353 3.34 0.85 17.78
N VAL A 354 3.22 -0.45 17.49
CA VAL A 354 1.93 -1.11 17.41
C VAL A 354 1.25 -1.14 18.77
N SER A 355 -0.01 -0.73 18.80
CA SER A 355 -0.90 -0.75 19.96
C SER A 355 -2.15 -1.59 19.70
N TYR A 356 -2.50 -1.82 18.43
CA TYR A 356 -3.73 -2.50 18.02
C TYR A 356 -3.42 -3.59 17.01
N VAL A 357 -3.95 -4.79 17.24
CA VAL A 357 -3.67 -5.98 16.41
C VAL A 357 -4.97 -6.64 15.97
N ALA A 358 -5.03 -7.10 14.72
CA ALA A 358 -6.08 -7.97 14.22
C ALA A 358 -5.44 -9.17 13.49
N GLN A 359 -5.79 -10.38 13.87
CA GLN A 359 -5.32 -11.63 13.28
C GLN A 359 -6.42 -12.68 13.30
N SER A 360 -6.28 -13.76 12.52
CA SER A 360 -7.33 -14.77 12.45
C SER A 360 -7.53 -15.56 13.74
N GLY A 361 -6.50 -15.75 14.55
CA GLY A 361 -6.51 -16.77 15.61
C GLY A 361 -6.46 -18.19 15.04
N GLY A 362 -6.54 -19.18 15.97
CA GLY A 362 -6.56 -20.60 15.63
C GLY A 362 -5.17 -21.26 15.60
N SER A 363 -4.15 -20.61 16.14
CA SER A 363 -2.85 -21.24 16.41
C SER A 363 -2.89 -22.04 17.71
N ILE A 364 -2.15 -23.16 17.75
CA ILE A 364 -1.91 -23.90 19.01
C ILE A 364 -1.21 -23.02 20.05
N ARG A 365 -0.57 -21.93 19.63
CA ARG A 365 0.20 -21.01 20.47
C ARG A 365 -0.45 -19.62 20.61
N ASP A 366 -1.78 -19.53 20.40
CA ASP A 366 -2.51 -18.26 20.60
C ASP A 366 -2.33 -17.71 22.02
N ASP A 367 -2.24 -18.60 23.02
CA ASP A 367 -1.93 -18.26 24.41
C ASP A 367 -0.65 -17.40 24.54
N ASN A 368 0.44 -17.83 23.92
CA ASN A 368 1.73 -17.13 23.93
C ASN A 368 1.66 -15.79 23.20
N VAL A 369 0.92 -15.73 22.09
CA VAL A 369 0.74 -14.50 21.28
C VAL A 369 -0.08 -13.48 22.08
N ILE A 370 -1.18 -13.90 22.70
CA ILE A 370 -2.06 -13.05 23.53
C ILE A 370 -1.32 -12.56 24.79
N GLU A 371 -0.59 -13.45 25.48
CA GLU A 371 0.21 -13.08 26.65
C GLU A 371 1.26 -12.02 26.31
N THR A 372 1.91 -12.14 25.14
CA THR A 372 2.88 -11.15 24.67
C THR A 372 2.22 -9.80 24.36
N ALA A 373 1.02 -9.81 23.76
CA ALA A 373 0.25 -8.59 23.52
C ALA A 373 -0.20 -7.93 24.82
N ASP A 374 -0.65 -8.71 25.80
CA ASP A 374 -1.02 -8.24 27.14
C ASP A 374 0.15 -7.61 27.88
N LYS A 375 1.35 -8.19 27.76
CA LYS A 375 2.60 -7.65 28.34
C LYS A 375 2.88 -6.23 27.87
N HIS A 376 2.51 -5.93 26.63
CA HIS A 376 2.69 -4.60 26.02
C HIS A 376 1.43 -3.73 26.07
N GLY A 377 0.37 -4.16 26.75
CA GLY A 377 -0.88 -3.42 26.88
C GLY A 377 -1.64 -3.23 25.56
N MET A 378 -1.42 -4.11 24.58
CA MET A 378 -2.04 -4.01 23.26
C MET A 378 -3.49 -4.46 23.27
N PHE A 379 -4.30 -3.89 22.38
CA PHE A 379 -5.57 -4.45 21.94
C PHE A 379 -5.29 -5.54 20.90
N MET A 380 -5.95 -6.70 21.00
CA MET A 380 -5.89 -7.74 19.96
C MET A 380 -7.26 -8.36 19.74
N ALA A 381 -7.74 -8.28 18.49
CA ALA A 381 -8.94 -8.97 18.02
C ALA A 381 -8.58 -10.25 17.24
N LEU A 382 -9.36 -11.31 17.47
CA LEU A 382 -9.35 -12.55 16.67
C LEU A 382 -10.47 -12.47 15.66
N THR A 383 -10.08 -12.32 14.37
CA THR A 383 -11.06 -12.09 13.29
C THR A 383 -11.76 -13.36 12.83
N HIS A 384 -11.20 -14.54 13.12
CA HIS A 384 -11.63 -15.85 12.62
C HIS A 384 -11.67 -15.95 11.08
N ILE A 385 -11.06 -15.00 10.40
CA ILE A 385 -11.01 -14.93 8.95
C ILE A 385 -9.56 -15.08 8.50
N ARG A 386 -9.31 -16.02 7.57
CA ARG A 386 -8.04 -16.13 6.86
C ARG A 386 -8.15 -15.42 5.51
N LEU A 387 -7.18 -14.56 5.21
CA LEU A 387 -7.19 -13.70 4.02
C LEU A 387 -6.11 -14.09 3.00
N PHE A 388 -5.77 -15.37 2.89
CA PHE A 388 -4.76 -15.81 1.93
C PHE A 388 -5.12 -15.43 0.51
N HIS A 389 -4.13 -14.87 -0.19
CA HIS A 389 -4.20 -14.47 -1.58
C HIS A 389 -3.01 -15.05 -2.36
N HIS A 390 -3.31 -15.84 -3.41
CA HIS A 390 -2.29 -16.53 -4.22
C HIS A 390 -2.55 -16.41 -5.72
#